data_940432d47cdaad2f9a648fbf99b55f62
#
_entry.id   940432d47cdaad2f9a648fbf99b55f62
#
_cell.length_a   1.000
_cell.length_b   1.000
_cell.length_c   1.000
_cell.angle_alpha   90.00
_cell.angle_beta   90.00
_cell.angle_gamma   90.00
#
_symmetry.space_group_name_H-M   'P 1'
#
loop_
_entity.id
_entity.type
_entity.pdbx_description
1 polymer ?
#
loop_
_entity_poly.entity_id
_entity_poly.type
_entity_poly.pdbx_seq_one_letter_code
_entity_poly.pdbx_strand_id
1 'polypeptide(L)'
;MTGTLAPTTLSDTDWSQDPRFDTVIHRRKTRSVRVRDIWIGSEHPVVVQSMINEDTLDVEGATAGILRLHQAGCEIIRLTVPSLAHAKAVGEIRQRLEAAGASVPLVADVHHNGMKIALEVAKHVDKVRINPGLFVFDKPDPNRTEFTADEVAAIGERITETFEPLVRSLKEQDKALRIGVNHGSLAERMLFSYGDTPLGMVESALEFIRICDRLDFHNIVISMKASRAPVTGAREAFIEITICLLYTSPSPRD
;
A
#
# COMPACT_ATOMS: atom_id res chain seq x y z
N MET A 1 28.09 53.03 -12.76
CA MET A 1 28.31 52.32 -11.52
C MET A 1 27.60 50.96 -11.63
N THR A 2 28.38 49.96 -12.00
CA THR A 2 27.89 48.55 -12.17
C THR A 2 28.13 47.82 -10.87
N GLY A 3 27.09 47.70 -10.05
CA GLY A 3 27.14 46.90 -8.84
C GLY A 3 27.02 45.39 -9.17
N THR A 4 28.13 44.69 -9.06
CA THR A 4 28.17 43.24 -9.17
C THR A 4 27.54 42.66 -7.90
N LEU A 5 26.35 42.03 -8.02
CA LEU A 5 25.77 41.23 -6.96
C LEU A 5 26.62 39.97 -6.80
N ALA A 6 27.27 39.82 -5.66
CA ALA A 6 27.94 38.60 -5.30
C ALA A 6 26.92 37.43 -5.20
N PRO A 7 27.23 36.22 -5.67
CA PRO A 7 26.34 35.08 -5.49
C PRO A 7 26.26 34.72 -4.00
N THR A 8 25.07 34.89 -3.41
CA THR A 8 24.78 34.40 -2.07
C THR A 8 24.81 32.89 -2.12
N THR A 9 25.78 32.29 -1.51
CA THR A 9 25.86 30.84 -1.36
C THR A 9 24.70 30.37 -0.47
N LEU A 10 23.92 29.39 -0.92
CA LEU A 10 22.77 28.81 -0.22
C LEU A 10 23.14 28.16 1.15
N SER A 11 24.45 28.10 1.48
CA SER A 11 24.96 27.45 2.68
C SER A 11 24.80 28.25 3.99
N ASP A 12 24.52 29.56 3.91
CA ASP A 12 24.51 30.44 5.11
C ASP A 12 23.09 30.91 5.50
N THR A 13 22.06 30.39 4.86
CA THR A 13 20.67 30.75 5.21
C THR A 13 20.17 29.80 6.29
N ASP A 14 20.03 30.29 7.51
CA ASP A 14 19.34 29.58 8.58
C ASP A 14 17.83 29.60 8.31
N TRP A 15 17.36 28.54 7.67
CA TRP A 15 15.94 28.36 7.31
C TRP A 15 15.03 28.17 8.53
N SER A 16 15.61 27.92 9.73
CA SER A 16 14.84 27.72 10.97
C SER A 16 14.15 29.01 11.43
N GLN A 17 14.60 30.18 10.97
CA GLN A 17 14.08 31.50 11.29
C GLN A 17 13.16 32.09 10.22
N ASP A 18 12.95 31.39 9.11
CA ASP A 18 12.07 31.88 8.03
C ASP A 18 10.61 31.61 8.41
N PRO A 19 9.75 32.65 8.60
CA PRO A 19 8.35 32.46 8.99
C PRO A 19 7.52 31.66 7.97
N ARG A 20 8.01 31.47 6.74
CA ARG A 20 7.37 30.59 5.75
C ARG A 20 7.49 29.12 6.12
N PHE A 21 8.47 28.75 6.99
CA PHE A 21 8.71 27.39 7.47
C PHE A 21 8.31 27.21 8.94
N ASP A 22 7.74 28.24 9.56
CA ASP A 22 7.26 28.21 10.95
C ASP A 22 5.93 27.41 11.12
N THR A 23 5.53 26.67 10.11
CA THR A 23 4.49 25.67 10.25
C THR A 23 5.10 24.41 10.83
N VAL A 24 5.06 24.28 12.15
CA VAL A 24 5.27 22.99 12.81
C VAL A 24 4.27 22.02 12.21
N ILE A 25 4.75 21.16 11.30
CA ILE A 25 3.91 20.11 10.72
C ILE A 25 3.62 19.11 11.83
N HIS A 26 2.50 19.30 12.50
CA HIS A 26 2.03 18.33 13.48
C HIS A 26 1.59 17.07 12.76
N ARG A 27 2.38 16.00 12.91
CA ARG A 27 1.98 14.68 12.41
C ARG A 27 0.71 14.24 13.13
N ARG A 28 -0.32 13.89 12.36
CA ARG A 28 -1.54 13.32 12.93
C ARG A 28 -1.20 12.01 13.64
N LYS A 29 -1.76 11.81 14.83
CA LYS A 29 -1.63 10.54 15.54
C LYS A 29 -2.30 9.41 14.74
N THR A 30 -1.56 8.35 14.54
CA THR A 30 -2.01 7.14 13.85
C THR A 30 -1.74 5.91 14.71
N ARG A 31 -2.42 4.82 14.43
CA ARG A 31 -2.03 3.52 14.99
C ARG A 31 -0.65 3.13 14.46
N SER A 32 0.13 2.47 15.30
CA SER A 32 1.37 1.83 14.87
C SER A 32 1.06 0.50 14.19
N VAL A 33 1.65 0.29 13.02
CA VAL A 33 1.54 -0.96 12.24
C VAL A 33 2.89 -1.65 12.27
N ARG A 34 2.88 -2.93 12.61
CA ARG A 34 4.08 -3.75 12.68
C ARG A 34 4.28 -4.54 11.40
N VAL A 35 5.47 -4.45 10.82
CA VAL A 35 5.92 -5.27 9.68
C VAL A 35 7.20 -5.97 10.11
N ARG A 36 7.10 -7.17 10.65
CA ARG A 36 8.16 -7.93 11.30
C ARG A 36 8.75 -7.16 12.50
N ASP A 37 9.95 -6.60 12.37
CA ASP A 37 10.67 -5.78 13.35
C ASP A 37 10.58 -4.27 13.10
N ILE A 38 9.96 -3.86 11.99
CA ILE A 38 9.76 -2.45 11.59
C ILE A 38 8.39 -1.96 12.04
N TRP A 39 8.35 -0.77 12.62
CA TRP A 39 7.12 -0.09 12.99
C TRP A 39 6.85 1.11 12.09
N ILE A 40 5.62 1.20 11.61
CA ILE A 40 5.13 2.30 10.76
C ILE A 40 4.05 3.05 11.53
N GLY A 41 4.19 4.36 11.67
CA GLY A 41 3.21 5.18 12.40
C GLY A 41 3.73 6.57 12.71
N SER A 42 2.84 7.43 13.26
CA SER A 42 3.19 8.82 13.62
C SER A 42 4.27 8.90 14.69
N GLU A 43 4.34 7.91 15.56
CA GLU A 43 5.29 7.84 16.67
C GLU A 43 6.65 7.23 16.26
N HIS A 44 6.78 6.81 14.98
CA HIS A 44 7.96 6.14 14.46
C HIS A 44 8.64 6.97 13.37
N PRO A 45 9.94 6.75 13.11
CA PRO A 45 10.62 7.33 11.96
C PRO A 45 9.95 6.97 10.64
N VAL A 46 10.21 7.76 9.60
CA VAL A 46 9.76 7.43 8.24
C VAL A 46 10.53 6.22 7.75
N VAL A 47 9.82 5.18 7.35
CA VAL A 47 10.40 3.92 6.87
C VAL A 47 10.69 3.99 5.37
N VAL A 48 11.91 3.62 4.99
CA VAL A 48 12.34 3.56 3.59
C VAL A 48 11.90 2.23 2.97
N GLN A 49 10.98 2.31 2.01
CA GLN A 49 10.51 1.15 1.24
C GLN A 49 10.80 1.33 -0.25
N SER A 50 11.31 0.29 -0.88
CA SER A 50 11.49 0.23 -2.33
C SER A 50 10.95 -1.08 -2.91
N MET A 51 11.06 -1.24 -4.22
CA MET A 51 10.58 -2.39 -4.97
C MET A 51 11.69 -2.89 -5.89
N ILE A 52 11.85 -4.20 -5.99
CA ILE A 52 12.75 -4.80 -6.98
C ILE A 52 12.18 -4.62 -8.39
N ASN A 53 13.08 -4.60 -9.38
CA ASN A 53 12.72 -4.54 -10.81
C ASN A 53 12.79 -5.93 -11.47
N GLU A 54 13.46 -6.86 -10.85
CA GLU A 54 13.63 -8.23 -11.32
C GLU A 54 12.28 -8.99 -11.25
N ASP A 55 12.09 -9.93 -12.17
CA ASP A 55 10.97 -10.85 -12.11
C ASP A 55 11.09 -11.74 -10.87
N THR A 56 10.01 -11.89 -10.12
CA THR A 56 9.97 -12.73 -8.92
C THR A 56 10.19 -14.22 -9.24
N LEU A 57 9.98 -14.66 -10.50
CA LEU A 57 10.32 -16.02 -10.95
C LEU A 57 11.82 -16.21 -11.17
N ASP A 58 12.57 -15.14 -11.41
CA ASP A 58 14.04 -15.17 -11.37
C ASP A 58 14.49 -15.08 -9.91
N VAL A 59 14.44 -16.22 -9.22
CA VAL A 59 14.74 -16.31 -7.78
C VAL A 59 16.15 -15.79 -7.46
N GLU A 60 17.13 -16.04 -8.32
CA GLU A 60 18.49 -15.58 -8.10
C GLU A 60 18.61 -14.06 -8.28
N GLY A 61 18.11 -13.53 -9.40
CA GLY A 61 18.10 -12.10 -9.69
C GLY A 61 17.28 -11.32 -8.66
N ALA A 62 16.10 -11.81 -8.30
CA ALA A 62 15.25 -11.20 -7.28
C ALA A 62 15.95 -11.17 -5.90
N THR A 63 16.59 -12.27 -5.48
CA THR A 63 17.36 -12.32 -4.24
C THR A 63 18.50 -11.31 -4.25
N ALA A 64 19.26 -11.24 -5.34
CA ALA A 64 20.35 -10.27 -5.50
C ALA A 64 19.84 -8.83 -5.48
N GLY A 65 18.69 -8.56 -6.14
CA GLY A 65 18.02 -7.26 -6.12
C GLY A 65 17.61 -6.83 -4.71
N ILE A 66 17.02 -7.73 -3.94
CA ILE A 66 16.64 -7.49 -2.55
C ILE A 66 17.86 -7.17 -1.69
N LEU A 67 18.93 -7.94 -1.81
CA LEU A 67 20.16 -7.71 -1.05
C LEU A 67 20.78 -6.35 -1.38
N ARG A 68 20.82 -5.96 -2.67
CA ARG A 68 21.31 -4.63 -3.09
C ARG A 68 20.51 -3.50 -2.47
N LEU A 69 19.17 -3.59 -2.49
CA LEU A 69 18.30 -2.59 -1.90
C LEU A 69 18.48 -2.52 -0.38
N HIS A 70 18.58 -3.66 0.28
CA HIS A 70 18.81 -3.72 1.72
C HIS A 70 20.16 -3.09 2.11
N GLN A 71 21.22 -3.40 1.40
CA GLN A 71 22.56 -2.80 1.58
C GLN A 71 22.55 -1.28 1.34
N ALA A 72 21.68 -0.79 0.46
CA ALA A 72 21.49 0.64 0.20
C ALA A 72 20.63 1.35 1.28
N GLY A 73 20.22 0.65 2.35
CA GLY A 73 19.45 1.21 3.45
C GLY A 73 17.93 1.08 3.31
N CYS A 74 17.45 0.26 2.37
CA CYS A 74 16.02 -0.02 2.26
C CYS A 74 15.59 -0.95 3.41
N GLU A 75 14.59 -0.50 4.18
CA GLU A 75 14.12 -1.20 5.37
C GLU A 75 13.02 -2.23 5.06
N ILE A 76 12.19 -1.95 4.07
CA ILE A 76 11.13 -2.86 3.59
C ILE A 76 11.23 -2.99 2.08
N ILE A 77 11.21 -4.22 1.56
CA ILE A 77 11.33 -4.46 0.13
C ILE A 77 10.07 -5.13 -0.41
N ARG A 78 9.54 -4.57 -1.51
CA ARG A 78 8.34 -5.04 -2.17
C ARG A 78 8.69 -5.78 -3.47
N LEU A 79 7.93 -6.85 -3.74
CA LEU A 79 8.02 -7.63 -4.97
C LEU A 79 6.62 -7.91 -5.53
N THR A 80 6.52 -8.05 -6.85
CA THR A 80 5.27 -8.31 -7.55
C THR A 80 4.95 -9.80 -7.56
N VAL A 81 3.71 -10.16 -7.22
CA VAL A 81 3.27 -11.56 -7.11
C VAL A 81 1.97 -11.77 -7.90
N PRO A 82 2.06 -11.86 -9.25
CA PRO A 82 0.87 -11.94 -10.10
C PRO A 82 0.27 -13.34 -10.23
N SER A 83 0.97 -14.40 -9.78
CA SER A 83 0.49 -15.78 -9.89
C SER A 83 0.94 -16.67 -8.73
N LEU A 84 0.34 -17.86 -8.62
CA LEU A 84 0.75 -18.86 -7.64
C LEU A 84 2.20 -19.34 -7.83
N ALA A 85 2.72 -19.35 -9.07
CA ALA A 85 4.12 -19.66 -9.32
C ALA A 85 5.04 -18.62 -8.66
N HIS A 86 4.72 -17.33 -8.83
CA HIS A 86 5.45 -16.24 -8.16
C HIS A 86 5.33 -16.34 -6.63
N ALA A 87 4.14 -16.67 -6.09
CA ALA A 87 3.97 -16.84 -4.65
C ALA A 87 4.87 -17.94 -4.07
N LYS A 88 5.04 -19.06 -4.78
CA LYS A 88 5.97 -20.13 -4.39
C LYS A 88 7.43 -19.69 -4.51
N ALA A 89 7.78 -19.00 -5.60
CA ALA A 89 9.15 -18.46 -5.80
C ALA A 89 9.56 -17.51 -4.64
N VAL A 90 8.62 -16.75 -4.07
CA VAL A 90 8.87 -15.93 -2.88
C VAL A 90 9.33 -16.78 -1.70
N GLY A 91 8.83 -18.01 -1.55
CA GLY A 91 9.29 -18.95 -0.52
C GLY A 91 10.76 -19.31 -0.68
N GLU A 92 11.21 -19.57 -1.92
CA GLU A 92 12.62 -19.85 -2.21
C GLU A 92 13.50 -18.61 -2.01
N ILE A 93 13.02 -17.43 -2.43
CA ILE A 93 13.70 -16.15 -2.20
C ILE A 93 13.90 -15.94 -0.68
N ARG A 94 12.87 -16.17 0.14
CA ARG A 94 12.95 -16.04 1.60
C ARG A 94 14.03 -16.96 2.17
N GLN A 95 14.06 -18.23 1.77
CA GLN A 95 15.07 -19.19 2.22
C GLN A 95 16.51 -18.76 1.85
N ARG A 96 16.71 -18.23 0.63
CA ARG A 96 18.02 -17.71 0.19
C ARG A 96 18.44 -16.47 0.97
N LEU A 97 17.53 -15.56 1.28
CA LEU A 97 17.81 -14.40 2.13
C LEU A 97 18.23 -14.81 3.54
N GLU A 98 17.51 -15.77 4.12
CA GLU A 98 17.83 -16.33 5.45
C GLU A 98 19.20 -17.03 5.45
N ALA A 99 19.50 -17.81 4.41
CA ALA A 99 20.81 -18.44 4.24
C ALA A 99 21.95 -17.41 4.07
N ALA A 100 21.66 -16.23 3.50
CA ALA A 100 22.58 -15.11 3.40
C ALA A 100 22.67 -14.26 4.69
N GLY A 101 21.93 -14.61 5.75
CA GLY A 101 21.86 -13.85 6.99
C GLY A 101 21.10 -12.53 6.88
N ALA A 102 20.32 -12.33 5.80
CA ALA A 102 19.57 -11.10 5.57
C ALA A 102 18.14 -11.22 6.12
N SER A 103 17.84 -10.40 7.16
CA SER A 103 16.54 -10.35 7.83
C SER A 103 15.76 -9.11 7.40
N VAL A 104 15.44 -8.99 6.10
CA VAL A 104 14.68 -7.86 5.56
C VAL A 104 13.19 -8.19 5.44
N PRO A 105 12.29 -7.30 5.93
CA PRO A 105 10.86 -7.45 5.74
C PRO A 105 10.46 -7.40 4.25
N LEU A 106 9.65 -8.36 3.81
CA LEU A 106 9.15 -8.45 2.44
C LEU A 106 7.67 -8.09 2.35
N VAL A 107 7.32 -7.42 1.26
CA VAL A 107 5.93 -7.10 0.91
C VAL A 107 5.57 -7.74 -0.42
N ALA A 108 4.54 -8.57 -0.44
CA ALA A 108 3.98 -9.11 -1.68
C ALA A 108 2.92 -8.15 -2.23
N ASP A 109 3.04 -7.79 -3.50
CA ASP A 109 2.06 -7.02 -4.23
C ASP A 109 1.18 -7.95 -5.08
N VAL A 110 -0.04 -8.20 -4.60
CA VAL A 110 -1.02 -9.08 -5.24
C VAL A 110 -2.10 -8.24 -5.90
N HIS A 111 -2.22 -8.31 -7.24
CA HIS A 111 -3.06 -7.40 -8.00
C HIS A 111 -4.46 -7.93 -8.29
N HIS A 112 -4.59 -9.02 -9.07
CA HIS A 112 -5.86 -9.49 -9.61
C HIS A 112 -6.30 -10.83 -9.01
N ASN A 113 -7.62 -10.98 -8.73
CA ASN A 113 -8.25 -12.25 -8.29
C ASN A 113 -7.40 -13.00 -7.26
N GLY A 114 -6.94 -12.22 -6.27
CA GLY A 114 -5.70 -12.51 -5.57
C GLY A 114 -5.82 -13.42 -4.35
N MET A 115 -7.02 -13.95 -3.99
CA MET A 115 -7.19 -14.65 -2.72
C MET A 115 -6.25 -15.87 -2.58
N LYS A 116 -6.21 -16.76 -3.57
CA LYS A 116 -5.34 -17.95 -3.52
C LYS A 116 -3.86 -17.57 -3.53
N ILE A 117 -3.51 -16.56 -4.32
CA ILE A 117 -2.14 -16.04 -4.42
C ILE A 117 -1.74 -15.38 -3.09
N ALA A 118 -2.63 -14.54 -2.54
CA ALA A 118 -2.41 -13.84 -1.28
C ALA A 118 -2.25 -14.80 -0.10
N LEU A 119 -3.09 -15.84 -0.01
CA LEU A 119 -2.98 -16.88 1.03
C LEU A 119 -1.67 -17.67 0.92
N GLU A 120 -1.24 -18.01 -0.31
CA GLU A 120 0.02 -18.72 -0.50
C GLU A 120 1.20 -17.85 -0.11
N VAL A 121 1.28 -16.62 -0.66
CA VAL A 121 2.42 -15.74 -0.41
C VAL A 121 2.47 -15.22 1.02
N ALA A 122 1.32 -15.11 1.70
CA ALA A 122 1.26 -14.73 3.11
C ALA A 122 2.12 -15.60 4.03
N LYS A 123 2.39 -16.85 3.65
CA LYS A 123 3.29 -17.74 4.38
C LYS A 123 4.75 -17.26 4.38
N HIS A 124 5.15 -16.52 3.37
CA HIS A 124 6.55 -16.21 3.05
C HIS A 124 6.93 -14.73 3.20
N VAL A 125 5.95 -13.83 3.36
CA VAL A 125 6.16 -12.38 3.48
C VAL A 125 5.69 -11.85 4.83
N ASP A 126 6.05 -10.62 5.15
CA ASP A 126 5.70 -9.95 6.40
C ASP A 126 4.52 -8.98 6.22
N LYS A 127 4.22 -8.61 4.98
CA LYS A 127 3.06 -7.79 4.61
C LYS A 127 2.53 -8.20 3.24
N VAL A 128 1.21 -8.31 3.12
CA VAL A 128 0.53 -8.50 1.83
C VAL A 128 -0.13 -7.20 1.42
N ARG A 129 0.10 -6.76 0.17
CA ARG A 129 -0.64 -5.64 -0.42
C ARG A 129 -1.70 -6.17 -1.38
N ILE A 130 -2.91 -5.68 -1.22
CA ILE A 130 -4.02 -5.91 -2.14
C ILE A 130 -4.49 -4.61 -2.77
N ASN A 131 -5.14 -4.71 -3.94
CA ASN A 131 -5.87 -3.61 -4.56
C ASN A 131 -7.38 -3.90 -4.47
N PRO A 132 -8.15 -3.11 -3.69
CA PRO A 132 -9.60 -3.32 -3.52
C PRO A 132 -10.37 -3.45 -4.82
N GLY A 133 -10.06 -2.62 -5.81
CA GLY A 133 -10.74 -2.63 -7.10
C GLY A 133 -10.47 -3.85 -7.99
N LEU A 134 -9.43 -4.64 -7.67
CA LEU A 134 -8.98 -5.77 -8.47
C LEU A 134 -8.95 -7.09 -7.69
N PHE A 135 -9.16 -7.06 -6.38
CA PHE A 135 -9.07 -8.25 -5.52
C PHE A 135 -10.17 -9.27 -5.80
N VAL A 136 -11.40 -8.77 -5.96
CA VAL A 136 -12.53 -9.52 -6.49
C VAL A 136 -12.94 -8.82 -7.78
N PHE A 137 -12.35 -9.26 -8.88
CA PHE A 137 -12.49 -8.60 -10.17
C PHE A 137 -13.50 -9.32 -11.05
N ASP A 138 -14.53 -8.59 -11.44
CA ASP A 138 -15.43 -8.96 -12.51
C ASP A 138 -15.07 -8.16 -13.76
N LYS A 139 -15.14 -8.84 -14.91
CA LYS A 139 -14.94 -8.15 -16.18
C LYS A 139 -16.04 -7.10 -16.38
N PRO A 140 -15.70 -5.84 -16.65
CA PRO A 140 -16.69 -4.80 -16.90
C PRO A 140 -17.64 -5.17 -18.02
N ASP A 141 -18.92 -4.91 -17.82
CA ASP A 141 -19.96 -5.05 -18.87
C ASP A 141 -20.18 -3.69 -19.55
N PRO A 142 -19.76 -3.51 -20.82
CA PRO A 142 -19.89 -2.25 -21.52
C PRO A 142 -21.34 -1.79 -21.73
N ASN A 143 -22.35 -2.69 -21.54
CA ASN A 143 -23.76 -2.37 -21.66
C ASN A 143 -24.42 -2.07 -20.31
N ARG A 144 -23.69 -2.19 -19.22
CA ARG A 144 -24.22 -1.91 -17.87
C ARG A 144 -24.44 -0.42 -17.70
N THR A 145 -25.63 -0.06 -17.24
CA THR A 145 -25.99 1.35 -16.96
C THR A 145 -26.14 1.64 -15.46
N GLU A 146 -26.32 0.59 -14.63
CA GLU A 146 -26.50 0.72 -13.19
C GLU A 146 -26.19 -0.59 -12.46
N PHE A 147 -26.05 -0.52 -11.15
CA PHE A 147 -26.07 -1.66 -10.23
C PHE A 147 -27.28 -1.56 -9.33
N THR A 148 -28.05 -2.63 -9.23
CA THR A 148 -29.15 -2.70 -8.26
C THR A 148 -28.62 -2.86 -6.84
N ALA A 149 -29.44 -2.52 -5.84
CA ALA A 149 -29.07 -2.70 -4.43
C ALA A 149 -28.74 -4.16 -4.11
N ASP A 150 -29.47 -5.11 -4.68
CA ASP A 150 -29.24 -6.54 -4.47
C ASP A 150 -27.91 -7.01 -5.10
N GLU A 151 -27.56 -6.51 -6.29
CA GLU A 151 -26.26 -6.81 -6.90
C GLU A 151 -25.10 -6.25 -6.06
N VAL A 152 -25.22 -5.03 -5.57
CA VAL A 152 -24.20 -4.42 -4.69
C VAL A 152 -24.05 -5.23 -3.41
N ALA A 153 -25.15 -5.66 -2.78
CA ALA A 153 -25.14 -6.49 -1.59
C ALA A 153 -24.47 -7.84 -1.86
N ALA A 154 -24.85 -8.54 -2.94
CA ALA A 154 -24.26 -9.83 -3.32
C ALA A 154 -22.75 -9.73 -3.61
N ILE A 155 -22.30 -8.65 -4.25
CA ILE A 155 -20.88 -8.39 -4.46
C ILE A 155 -20.17 -8.17 -3.12
N GLY A 156 -20.78 -7.41 -2.20
CA GLY A 156 -20.23 -7.17 -0.85
C GLY A 156 -20.06 -8.45 -0.04
N GLU A 157 -21.04 -9.36 -0.11
CA GLU A 157 -20.96 -10.70 0.50
C GLU A 157 -19.82 -11.50 -0.10
N ARG A 158 -19.72 -11.57 -1.42
CA ARG A 158 -18.64 -12.27 -2.13
C ARG A 158 -17.26 -11.70 -1.80
N ILE A 159 -17.14 -10.38 -1.64
CA ILE A 159 -15.88 -9.75 -1.21
C ILE A 159 -15.54 -10.21 0.21
N THR A 160 -16.53 -10.21 1.10
CA THR A 160 -16.34 -10.66 2.49
C THR A 160 -15.86 -12.10 2.53
N GLU A 161 -16.56 -13.03 1.87
CA GLU A 161 -16.22 -14.44 1.80
C GLU A 161 -14.82 -14.68 1.21
N THR A 162 -14.45 -13.90 0.19
CA THR A 162 -13.16 -14.02 -0.48
C THR A 162 -12.01 -13.44 0.35
N PHE A 163 -12.25 -12.35 1.08
CA PHE A 163 -11.19 -11.61 1.76
C PHE A 163 -10.97 -12.07 3.20
N GLU A 164 -12.01 -12.49 3.90
CA GLU A 164 -11.95 -12.92 5.29
C GLU A 164 -10.88 -14.01 5.57
N PRO A 165 -10.71 -15.06 4.74
CA PRO A 165 -9.67 -16.06 4.96
C PRO A 165 -8.25 -15.46 4.98
N LEU A 166 -7.97 -14.47 4.13
CA LEU A 166 -6.69 -13.79 4.13
C LEU A 166 -6.47 -12.99 5.42
N VAL A 167 -7.48 -12.24 5.86
CA VAL A 167 -7.40 -11.44 7.10
C VAL A 167 -7.14 -12.34 8.31
N ARG A 168 -7.86 -13.46 8.42
CA ARG A 168 -7.65 -14.44 9.48
C ARG A 168 -6.23 -15.00 9.46
N SER A 169 -5.75 -15.41 8.29
CA SER A 169 -4.40 -15.92 8.10
C SER A 169 -3.32 -14.91 8.50
N LEU A 170 -3.49 -13.63 8.13
CA LEU A 170 -2.55 -12.57 8.52
C LEU A 170 -2.59 -12.29 10.03
N LYS A 171 -3.79 -12.31 10.63
CA LYS A 171 -3.97 -12.14 12.09
C LYS A 171 -3.27 -13.25 12.86
N GLU A 172 -3.48 -14.51 12.48
CA GLU A 172 -2.86 -15.68 13.12
C GLU A 172 -1.33 -15.68 13.02
N GLN A 173 -0.79 -15.11 11.94
CA GLN A 173 0.65 -15.04 11.69
C GLN A 173 1.29 -13.72 12.17
N ASP A 174 0.54 -12.82 12.81
CA ASP A 174 0.98 -11.48 13.24
C ASP A 174 1.63 -10.67 12.08
N LYS A 175 1.02 -10.73 10.89
CA LYS A 175 1.48 -10.07 9.67
C LYS A 175 0.64 -8.86 9.31
N ALA A 176 1.22 -7.94 8.52
CA ALA A 176 0.53 -6.73 8.12
C ALA A 176 -0.23 -6.89 6.80
N LEU A 177 -1.25 -6.07 6.64
CA LEU A 177 -1.98 -5.88 5.39
C LEU A 177 -1.75 -4.47 4.87
N ARG A 178 -1.61 -4.31 3.55
CA ARG A 178 -1.72 -3.01 2.89
C ARG A 178 -2.91 -3.00 1.94
N ILE A 179 -3.87 -2.13 2.21
CA ILE A 179 -4.99 -1.82 1.33
C ILE A 179 -4.54 -0.67 0.43
N GLY A 180 -4.26 -0.98 -0.83
CA GLY A 180 -3.69 -0.04 -1.80
C GLY A 180 -4.68 0.33 -2.88
N VAL A 181 -5.41 1.43 -2.71
CA VAL A 181 -6.37 1.94 -3.68
C VAL A 181 -5.65 2.77 -4.73
N ASN A 182 -5.92 2.47 -5.99
CA ASN A 182 -5.51 3.26 -7.13
C ASN A 182 -6.75 3.85 -7.81
N HIS A 183 -6.75 5.15 -8.07
CA HIS A 183 -7.84 5.86 -8.73
C HIS A 183 -8.20 5.22 -10.09
N GLY A 184 -7.19 4.91 -10.91
CA GLY A 184 -7.39 4.30 -12.23
C GLY A 184 -7.81 2.82 -12.24
N SER A 185 -8.04 2.21 -11.08
CA SER A 185 -8.48 0.81 -10.96
C SER A 185 -9.58 0.62 -9.91
N LEU A 186 -10.44 1.61 -9.74
CA LEU A 186 -11.64 1.46 -8.92
C LEU A 186 -12.55 0.41 -9.54
N ALA A 187 -13.23 -0.36 -8.68
CA ALA A 187 -14.22 -1.32 -9.13
C ALA A 187 -15.39 -0.59 -9.83
N GLU A 188 -15.94 -1.20 -10.88
CA GLU A 188 -17.03 -0.61 -11.67
C GLU A 188 -18.18 -0.14 -10.80
N ARG A 189 -18.62 -0.95 -9.83
CA ARG A 189 -19.67 -0.55 -8.88
C ARG A 189 -19.35 0.70 -8.07
N MET A 190 -18.07 0.93 -7.74
CA MET A 190 -17.64 2.16 -7.05
C MET A 190 -17.74 3.37 -7.95
N LEU A 191 -17.40 3.22 -9.24
CA LEU A 191 -17.55 4.27 -10.24
C LEU A 191 -19.03 4.63 -10.46
N PHE A 192 -19.93 3.64 -10.49
CA PHE A 192 -21.39 3.88 -10.61
C PHE A 192 -21.97 4.56 -9.36
N SER A 193 -21.56 4.12 -8.16
CA SER A 193 -22.12 4.63 -6.90
C SER A 193 -21.58 6.01 -6.49
N TYR A 194 -20.28 6.26 -6.72
CA TYR A 194 -19.57 7.43 -6.19
C TYR A 194 -18.86 8.26 -7.28
N GLY A 195 -18.90 7.79 -8.53
CA GLY A 195 -18.21 8.41 -9.64
C GLY A 195 -16.67 8.27 -9.55
N ASP A 196 -15.98 8.87 -10.52
CA ASP A 196 -14.53 8.99 -10.56
C ASP A 196 -14.07 10.12 -9.60
N THR A 197 -14.25 9.91 -8.31
CA THR A 197 -14.09 10.92 -7.26
C THR A 197 -13.20 10.45 -6.13
N PRO A 198 -12.63 11.37 -5.32
CA PRO A 198 -11.96 11.02 -4.07
C PRO A 198 -12.82 10.17 -3.13
N LEU A 199 -14.14 10.41 -3.08
CA LEU A 199 -15.06 9.63 -2.25
C LEU A 199 -15.13 8.17 -2.70
N GLY A 200 -15.14 7.90 -4.01
CA GLY A 200 -15.08 6.53 -4.54
C GLY A 200 -13.82 5.78 -4.10
N MET A 201 -12.67 6.45 -4.05
CA MET A 201 -11.44 5.87 -3.50
C MET A 201 -11.57 5.54 -2.01
N VAL A 202 -12.16 6.46 -1.23
CA VAL A 202 -12.36 6.30 0.21
C VAL A 202 -13.28 5.10 0.48
N GLU A 203 -14.44 5.04 -0.14
CA GLU A 203 -15.41 3.94 0.05
C GLU A 203 -14.83 2.60 -0.40
N SER A 204 -14.03 2.59 -1.47
CA SER A 204 -13.31 1.38 -1.91
C SER A 204 -12.35 0.84 -0.84
N ALA A 205 -11.67 1.72 -0.09
CA ALA A 205 -10.84 1.29 1.03
C ALA A 205 -11.69 0.85 2.22
N LEU A 206 -12.73 1.62 2.56
CA LEU A 206 -13.58 1.39 3.72
C LEU A 206 -14.31 0.05 3.68
N GLU A 207 -14.72 -0.40 2.51
CA GLU A 207 -15.34 -1.71 2.35
C GLU A 207 -14.45 -2.84 2.91
N PHE A 208 -13.15 -2.83 2.58
CA PHE A 208 -12.19 -3.81 3.09
C PHE A 208 -11.81 -3.56 4.56
N ILE A 209 -11.71 -2.30 4.98
CA ILE A 209 -11.42 -1.94 6.38
C ILE A 209 -12.55 -2.42 7.30
N ARG A 210 -13.82 -2.27 6.91
CA ARG A 210 -14.97 -2.75 7.69
C ARG A 210 -14.93 -4.27 7.89
N ILE A 211 -14.40 -5.04 6.92
CA ILE A 211 -14.20 -6.48 7.08
C ILE A 211 -13.09 -6.75 8.10
N CYS A 212 -11.97 -6.05 8.00
CA CYS A 212 -10.89 -6.18 8.96
C CYS A 212 -11.33 -5.82 10.39
N ASP A 213 -12.11 -4.75 10.54
CA ASP A 213 -12.63 -4.29 11.83
C ASP A 213 -13.56 -5.32 12.48
N ARG A 214 -14.47 -5.92 11.71
CA ARG A 214 -15.31 -7.03 12.20
C ARG A 214 -14.52 -8.24 12.69
N LEU A 215 -13.32 -8.44 12.15
CA LEU A 215 -12.40 -9.52 12.54
C LEU A 215 -11.39 -9.10 13.62
N ASP A 216 -11.53 -7.87 14.16
CA ASP A 216 -10.58 -7.29 15.11
C ASP A 216 -9.12 -7.40 14.59
N PHE A 217 -8.91 -7.01 13.32
CA PHE A 217 -7.62 -6.97 12.68
C PHE A 217 -7.25 -5.53 12.33
N HIS A 218 -6.21 -5.01 12.99
CA HIS A 218 -5.85 -3.59 12.90
C HIS A 218 -4.41 -3.35 12.41
N ASN A 219 -3.67 -4.40 12.07
CA ASN A 219 -2.32 -4.27 11.54
C ASN A 219 -2.35 -3.91 10.04
N ILE A 220 -2.90 -2.72 9.73
CA ILE A 220 -3.27 -2.31 8.37
C ILE A 220 -2.58 -1.00 8.01
N VAL A 221 -1.97 -0.97 6.81
CA VAL A 221 -1.50 0.24 6.12
C VAL A 221 -2.46 0.56 4.99
N ILE A 222 -2.89 1.82 4.86
CA ILE A 222 -3.70 2.28 3.74
C ILE A 222 -2.83 3.13 2.83
N SER A 223 -2.97 2.96 1.53
CA SER A 223 -2.37 3.85 0.54
C SER A 223 -3.38 4.23 -0.52
N MET A 224 -3.38 5.51 -0.87
CA MET A 224 -4.24 6.10 -1.89
C MET A 224 -3.34 6.70 -2.96
N LYS A 225 -3.51 6.27 -4.20
CA LYS A 225 -2.75 6.79 -5.35
C LYS A 225 -3.71 7.34 -6.40
N ALA A 226 -3.46 8.59 -6.82
CA ALA A 226 -4.11 9.19 -7.98
C ALA A 226 -3.09 10.00 -8.77
N SER A 227 -3.30 10.14 -10.08
CA SER A 227 -2.44 10.91 -10.98
C SER A 227 -2.62 12.43 -10.78
N ARG A 228 -3.70 12.87 -10.13
CA ARG A 228 -3.97 14.27 -9.81
C ARG A 228 -3.83 14.55 -8.32
N ALA A 229 -2.98 15.49 -7.94
CA ALA A 229 -2.76 15.88 -6.55
C ALA A 229 -4.06 16.29 -5.81
N PRO A 230 -5.03 17.02 -6.39
CA PRO A 230 -6.29 17.34 -5.73
C PRO A 230 -7.15 16.10 -5.41
N VAL A 231 -7.07 15.05 -6.23
CA VAL A 231 -7.77 13.78 -5.99
C VAL A 231 -7.11 12.97 -4.88
N THR A 232 -5.79 13.04 -4.78
CA THR A 232 -5.03 12.43 -3.68
C THR A 232 -5.28 13.17 -2.36
N GLY A 233 -5.65 14.46 -2.43
CA GLY A 233 -6.01 15.30 -1.30
C GLY A 233 -7.37 14.99 -0.65
N ALA A 234 -7.98 13.84 -0.93
CA ALA A 234 -9.14 13.29 -0.20
C ALA A 234 -8.89 13.13 1.32
N ARG A 235 -7.93 13.86 1.79
CA ARG A 235 -7.44 13.99 3.16
C ARG A 235 -8.58 14.26 4.15
N GLU A 236 -9.54 15.08 3.76
CA GLU A 236 -10.63 15.52 4.62
C GLU A 236 -11.66 14.42 4.86
N ALA A 237 -11.97 13.60 3.85
CA ALA A 237 -12.88 12.48 3.99
C ALA A 237 -12.30 11.33 4.85
N PHE A 238 -10.95 11.20 4.93
CA PHE A 238 -10.27 10.25 5.83
C PHE A 238 -10.05 10.81 7.24
N ILE A 239 -10.25 12.10 7.46
CA ILE A 239 -10.00 12.74 8.76
C ILE A 239 -10.92 12.18 9.85
N GLU A 240 -12.11 11.72 9.50
CA GLU A 240 -13.04 11.12 10.44
C GLU A 240 -12.77 9.63 10.73
N ILE A 241 -11.93 8.98 9.93
CA ILE A 241 -11.63 7.56 10.10
C ILE A 241 -10.37 7.41 10.93
N THR A 242 -10.52 7.05 12.16
CA THR A 242 -9.48 6.88 13.18
C THR A 242 -8.50 5.74 12.89
N ILE A 243 -8.34 5.31 11.66
CA ILE A 243 -7.57 4.12 11.28
C ILE A 243 -6.55 4.47 10.20
N CYS A 244 -5.26 4.27 10.51
CA CYS A 244 -4.11 4.07 9.64
C CYS A 244 -3.46 5.26 8.92
N LEU A 245 -2.18 5.05 8.70
CA LEU A 245 -1.26 5.92 7.97
C LEU A 245 -1.67 6.10 6.51
N LEU A 246 -1.92 7.33 6.10
CA LEU A 246 -1.99 7.71 4.70
C LEU A 246 -0.57 7.98 4.18
N TYR A 247 -0.06 7.10 3.31
CA TYR A 247 1.07 7.41 2.47
C TYR A 247 0.54 7.97 1.15
N THR A 248 0.66 9.27 0.97
CA THR A 248 0.58 9.90 -0.35
C THR A 248 2.00 10.08 -0.86
N SER A 249 2.48 9.19 -1.70
CA SER A 249 3.69 9.41 -2.48
C SER A 249 3.29 9.62 -3.92
N PRO A 250 3.59 10.75 -4.56
CA PRO A 250 3.54 10.84 -6.00
C PRO A 250 4.57 9.84 -6.55
N SER A 251 4.11 8.96 -7.44
CA SER A 251 5.04 8.09 -8.15
C SER A 251 5.83 8.92 -9.14
N PRO A 252 7.17 8.82 -9.18
CA PRO A 252 7.96 9.53 -10.18
C PRO A 252 7.86 8.91 -11.59
N ARG A 253 6.93 7.99 -11.84
CA ARG A 253 6.82 7.18 -13.06
C ARG A 253 5.41 7.14 -13.66
N ASP A 254 4.67 8.23 -13.63
CA ASP A 254 3.46 8.41 -14.45
C ASP A 254 3.59 9.65 -15.32
#